data_2b9b6a5629a88c18b779493a02034113
#
_entry.id   2b9b6a5629a88c18b779493a02034113
#
_cell.length_a   1.000
_cell.length_b   1.000
_cell.length_c   1.000
_cell.angle_alpha   90.00
_cell.angle_beta   90.00
_cell.angle_gamma   90.00
#
_symmetry.space_group_name_H-M   'P 1'
#
loop_
_entity.id
_entity.type
_entity.pdbx_description
1 polymer ?
#
loop_
_entity_poly.entity_id
_entity_poly.type
_entity_poly.pdbx_seq_one_letter_code
_entity_poly.pdbx_strand_id
1 'polypeptide(L)'
;MDKLKTASVRVRVCHVAMGDLWAGAEVHLLALLTYLVRLDKFECSVILFNEGKLAEELRKLSLSVLVISEKRQNPLIIAYRLAKIFRQVRPDIVHTHKYKDSILATIAARCVGVPHVIRVVHGMPEPFKGLSNVNMSFYTMVDRLVIGWLVARIIAV
;
A
#
# COMPACT_ATOMS: atom_id res chain seq x y z
N MET A 1 -14.10 40.35 12.63
CA MET A 1 -14.59 39.04 13.12
C MET A 1 -13.83 37.96 12.35
N ASP A 2 -12.78 37.52 12.98
CA ASP A 2 -11.80 36.60 12.40
C ASP A 2 -12.37 35.18 12.47
N LYS A 3 -12.71 34.58 11.31
CA LYS A 3 -13.09 33.16 11.26
C LYS A 3 -11.82 32.34 11.50
N LEU A 4 -11.65 31.89 12.73
CA LEU A 4 -10.74 30.81 13.06
C LEU A 4 -11.03 29.65 12.07
N LYS A 5 -10.18 29.51 11.05
CA LYS A 5 -10.09 28.29 10.26
C LYS A 5 -9.64 27.19 11.20
N THR A 6 -10.60 26.47 11.76
CA THR A 6 -10.32 25.18 12.40
C THR A 6 -9.61 24.33 11.36
N ALA A 7 -8.33 24.07 11.55
CA ALA A 7 -7.57 23.17 10.70
C ALA A 7 -8.27 21.82 10.75
N SER A 8 -8.93 21.44 9.65
CA SER A 8 -9.58 20.15 9.56
C SER A 8 -8.51 19.08 9.67
N VAL A 9 -8.62 18.22 10.66
CA VAL A 9 -7.70 17.09 10.84
C VAL A 9 -7.84 16.21 9.60
N ARG A 10 -6.79 16.17 8.76
CA ARG A 10 -6.76 15.32 7.57
C ARG A 10 -6.40 13.90 7.97
N VAL A 11 -7.07 12.92 7.40
CA VAL A 11 -6.74 11.51 7.56
C VAL A 11 -5.52 11.19 6.67
N ARG A 12 -4.43 10.70 7.26
CA ARG A 12 -3.21 10.35 6.56
C ARG A 12 -3.31 8.92 6.03
N VAL A 13 -3.31 8.79 4.71
CA VAL A 13 -3.41 7.49 4.04
C VAL A 13 -2.12 7.20 3.29
N CYS A 14 -1.48 6.10 3.63
CA CYS A 14 -0.30 5.61 2.92
C CYS A 14 -0.67 4.41 2.04
N HIS A 15 -0.60 4.58 0.73
CA HIS A 15 -0.83 3.51 -0.22
C HIS A 15 0.47 2.76 -0.49
N VAL A 16 0.41 1.42 -0.50
CA VAL A 16 1.57 0.55 -0.83
C VAL A 16 1.21 -0.32 -2.02
N ALA A 17 2.00 -0.26 -3.09
CA ALA A 17 1.76 -1.01 -4.33
C ALA A 17 3.07 -1.42 -5.02
N MET A 18 2.98 -2.28 -6.04
CA MET A 18 4.17 -2.79 -6.75
C MET A 18 4.81 -1.75 -7.67
N GLY A 19 4.10 -1.21 -8.63
CA GLY A 19 4.57 -0.14 -9.52
C GLY A 19 5.29 -0.57 -10.81
N ASP A 20 5.68 -1.82 -10.94
CA ASP A 20 6.46 -2.35 -12.08
C ASP A 20 5.62 -2.71 -13.32
N LEU A 21 4.33 -2.92 -13.15
CA LEU A 21 3.39 -3.21 -14.21
C LEU A 21 2.49 -2.00 -14.45
N TRP A 22 1.96 -1.92 -15.66
CA TRP A 22 0.90 -0.98 -16.00
C TRP A 22 -0.34 -1.77 -16.42
N ALA A 23 -1.17 -2.12 -15.45
CA ALA A 23 -2.36 -2.95 -15.62
C ALA A 23 -3.54 -2.38 -14.82
N GLY A 24 -4.65 -3.09 -14.75
CA GLY A 24 -5.89 -2.61 -14.15
C GLY A 24 -5.76 -2.10 -12.72
N ALA A 25 -4.98 -2.78 -11.88
CA ALA A 25 -4.77 -2.38 -10.49
C ALA A 25 -4.03 -1.03 -10.36
N GLU A 26 -3.03 -0.78 -11.20
CA GLU A 26 -2.26 0.45 -11.22
C GLU A 26 -3.11 1.61 -11.76
N VAL A 27 -3.89 1.37 -12.81
CA VAL A 27 -4.84 2.36 -13.36
C VAL A 27 -5.92 2.71 -12.33
N HIS A 28 -6.45 1.71 -11.63
CA HIS A 28 -7.42 1.91 -10.57
C HIS A 28 -6.84 2.73 -9.41
N LEU A 29 -5.60 2.43 -8.98
CA LEU A 29 -4.93 3.18 -7.93
C LEU A 29 -4.69 4.64 -8.33
N LEU A 30 -4.25 4.87 -9.58
CA LEU A 30 -4.08 6.23 -10.10
C LEU A 30 -5.40 7.00 -10.11
N ALA A 31 -6.48 6.39 -10.59
CA ALA A 31 -7.81 7.02 -10.61
C ALA A 31 -8.30 7.36 -9.20
N LEU A 32 -8.16 6.42 -8.24
CA LEU A 32 -8.50 6.63 -6.83
C LEU A 32 -7.72 7.81 -6.25
N LEU A 33 -6.40 7.85 -6.42
CA LEU A 33 -5.56 8.91 -5.89
C LEU A 33 -5.84 10.26 -6.54
N THR A 34 -6.12 10.29 -7.85
CA THR A 34 -6.52 11.50 -8.57
C THR A 34 -7.79 12.11 -7.96
N TYR A 35 -8.70 11.27 -7.49
CA TYR A 35 -9.91 11.72 -6.80
C TYR A 35 -9.63 12.16 -5.37
N LEU A 36 -8.89 11.36 -4.60
CA LEU A 36 -8.61 11.63 -3.17
C LEU A 36 -7.83 12.93 -2.95
N VAL A 37 -6.88 13.25 -3.84
CA VAL A 37 -6.10 14.51 -3.78
C VAL A 37 -6.99 15.75 -3.86
N ARG A 38 -8.13 15.65 -4.54
CA ARG A 38 -9.10 16.76 -4.64
C ARG A 38 -9.92 16.95 -3.37
N LEU A 39 -9.91 15.98 -2.48
CA LEU A 39 -10.63 16.04 -1.22
C LEU A 39 -9.71 16.55 -0.12
N ASP A 40 -10.03 17.70 0.46
CA ASP A 40 -9.26 18.30 1.57
C ASP A 40 -9.25 17.47 2.87
N LYS A 41 -9.90 16.32 2.85
CA LYS A 41 -10.04 15.41 4.00
C LYS A 41 -8.89 14.43 4.13
N PHE A 42 -8.08 14.22 3.07
CA PHE A 42 -7.05 13.20 3.01
C PHE A 42 -5.67 13.81 2.71
N GLU A 43 -4.68 13.30 3.40
CA GLU A 43 -3.27 13.49 3.09
C GLU A 43 -2.72 12.15 2.60
N CYS A 44 -2.52 12.04 1.27
CA CYS A 44 -2.12 10.80 0.64
C CYS A 44 -0.60 10.76 0.39
N SER A 45 0.01 9.63 0.74
CA SER A 45 1.38 9.28 0.37
C SER A 45 1.39 7.91 -0.30
N VAL A 46 2.40 7.65 -1.13
CA VAL A 46 2.51 6.39 -1.87
C VAL A 46 3.89 5.79 -1.71
N ILE A 47 3.95 4.51 -1.42
CA ILE A 47 5.18 3.71 -1.44
C ILE A 47 5.03 2.68 -2.56
N LEU A 48 5.97 2.69 -3.50
CA LEU A 48 6.03 1.70 -4.57
C LEU A 48 7.25 0.80 -4.38
N PHE A 49 7.10 -0.48 -4.71
CA PHE A 49 8.22 -1.44 -4.62
C PHE A 49 9.15 -1.39 -5.84
N ASN A 50 8.74 -0.77 -6.91
CA ASN A 50 9.57 -0.60 -8.11
C ASN A 50 9.21 0.72 -8.81
N GLU A 51 10.20 1.26 -9.52
CA GLU A 51 9.97 2.36 -10.47
C GLU A 51 9.17 1.86 -11.67
N GLY A 52 8.38 2.73 -12.28
CA GLY A 52 7.61 2.46 -13.47
C GLY A 52 6.62 3.57 -13.79
N LYS A 53 5.77 3.33 -14.77
CA LYS A 53 4.80 4.31 -15.25
C LYS A 53 3.88 4.85 -14.15
N LEU A 54 3.51 3.99 -13.19
CA LEU A 54 2.69 4.44 -12.05
C LEU A 54 3.41 5.52 -11.22
N ALA A 55 4.71 5.34 -10.96
CA ALA A 55 5.49 6.33 -10.20
C ALA A 55 5.53 7.70 -10.92
N GLU A 56 5.73 7.67 -12.25
CA GLU A 56 5.74 8.88 -13.08
C GLU A 56 4.41 9.62 -13.04
N GLU A 57 3.29 8.90 -13.23
CA GLU A 57 1.96 9.50 -13.22
C GLU A 57 1.56 10.04 -11.84
N LEU A 58 1.90 9.34 -10.77
CA LEU A 58 1.61 9.81 -9.41
C LEU A 58 2.43 11.05 -9.02
N ARG A 59 3.68 11.17 -9.48
CA ARG A 59 4.49 12.38 -9.26
C ARG A 59 3.88 13.61 -9.94
N LYS A 60 3.20 13.45 -11.08
CA LYS A 60 2.48 14.55 -11.75
C LYS A 60 1.31 15.10 -10.90
N LEU A 61 0.76 14.29 -10.00
CA LEU A 61 -0.29 14.69 -9.06
C LEU A 61 0.24 15.41 -7.81
N SER A 62 1.54 15.74 -7.77
CA SER A 62 2.22 16.33 -6.60
C SER A 62 2.12 15.50 -5.33
N LEU A 63 1.93 14.19 -5.46
CA LEU A 63 1.92 13.25 -4.34
C LEU A 63 3.34 12.94 -3.87
N SER A 64 3.48 12.69 -2.56
CA SER A 64 4.71 12.12 -2.00
C SER A 64 4.83 10.65 -2.43
N VAL A 65 5.70 10.38 -3.39
CA VAL A 65 5.96 9.03 -3.92
C VAL A 65 7.35 8.58 -3.50
N LEU A 66 7.41 7.53 -2.69
CA LEU A 66 8.65 6.87 -2.28
C LEU A 66 8.79 5.53 -2.99
N VAL A 67 9.98 5.20 -3.45
CA VAL A 67 10.23 3.91 -4.10
C VAL A 67 11.23 3.09 -3.29
N ILE A 68 10.84 1.86 -2.95
CA ILE A 68 11.67 0.84 -2.32
C ILE A 68 11.88 -0.26 -3.35
N SER A 69 12.98 -0.23 -4.10
CA SER A 69 13.25 -1.31 -5.07
C SER A 69 13.34 -2.66 -4.37
N GLU A 70 12.50 -3.61 -4.80
CA GLU A 70 12.54 -4.98 -4.28
C GLU A 70 13.56 -5.87 -4.98
N LYS A 71 14.13 -5.40 -6.09
CA LYS A 71 15.14 -6.16 -6.85
C LYS A 71 16.35 -6.48 -5.97
N ARG A 72 16.61 -7.78 -5.78
CA ARG A 72 17.72 -8.32 -4.97
C ARG A 72 17.68 -7.94 -3.47
N GLN A 73 16.54 -7.53 -2.93
CA GLN A 73 16.44 -7.23 -1.51
C GLN A 73 15.73 -8.34 -0.73
N ASN A 74 16.24 -8.60 0.48
CA ASN A 74 15.58 -9.51 1.41
C ASN A 74 14.25 -8.91 1.88
N PRO A 75 13.14 -9.69 1.91
CA PRO A 75 11.85 -9.25 2.41
C PRO A 75 11.90 -8.58 3.80
N LEU A 76 12.77 -9.04 4.69
CA LEU A 76 12.94 -8.44 6.02
C LEU A 76 13.50 -7.01 5.94
N ILE A 77 14.42 -6.75 4.99
CA ILE A 77 14.95 -5.40 4.76
C ILE A 77 13.85 -4.48 4.24
N ILE A 78 13.01 -4.98 3.33
CA ILE A 78 11.85 -4.22 2.81
C ILE A 78 10.88 -3.89 3.94
N ALA A 79 10.52 -4.87 4.78
CA ALA A 79 9.64 -4.67 5.93
C ALA A 79 10.23 -3.65 6.92
N TYR A 80 11.53 -3.72 7.20
CA TYR A 80 12.22 -2.73 8.05
C TYR A 80 12.16 -1.32 7.46
N ARG A 81 12.42 -1.16 6.15
CA ARG A 81 12.33 0.14 5.46
C ARG A 81 10.91 0.69 5.50
N LEU A 82 9.89 -0.16 5.25
CA LEU A 82 8.49 0.22 5.39
C LEU A 82 8.18 0.71 6.81
N ALA A 83 8.60 -0.03 7.82
CA ALA A 83 8.42 0.35 9.22
C ALA A 83 9.07 1.71 9.55
N LYS A 84 10.28 1.96 9.01
CA LYS A 84 10.96 3.26 9.17
C LYS A 84 10.17 4.40 8.53
N ILE A 85 9.66 4.19 7.30
CA ILE A 85 8.85 5.20 6.60
C ILE A 85 7.53 5.43 7.34
N PHE A 86 6.84 4.38 7.79
CA PHE A 86 5.59 4.53 8.55
C PHE A 86 5.78 5.28 9.87
N ARG A 87 6.92 5.13 10.55
CA ARG A 87 7.25 5.96 11.73
C ARG A 87 7.41 7.43 11.41
N GLN A 88 7.91 7.76 10.22
CA GLN A 88 8.09 9.14 9.76
C GLN A 88 6.77 9.76 9.28
N VAL A 89 6.04 9.05 8.42
CA VAL A 89 4.78 9.52 7.81
C VAL A 89 3.62 9.47 8.81
N ARG A 90 3.67 8.54 9.78
CA ARG A 90 2.63 8.30 10.80
C ARG A 90 1.24 8.16 10.17
N PRO A 91 1.03 7.23 9.23
CA PRO A 91 -0.26 7.09 8.58
C PRO A 91 -1.33 6.62 9.57
N ASP A 92 -2.53 7.11 9.42
CA ASP A 92 -3.72 6.62 10.13
C ASP A 92 -4.24 5.35 9.47
N ILE A 93 -4.03 5.25 8.14
CA ILE A 93 -4.44 4.11 7.32
C ILE A 93 -3.28 3.70 6.41
N VAL A 94 -2.94 2.42 6.39
CA VAL A 94 -2.10 1.80 5.34
C VAL A 94 -3.02 1.03 4.41
N HIS A 95 -2.95 1.33 3.11
CA HIS A 95 -3.79 0.76 2.07
C HIS A 95 -2.94 -0.02 1.07
N THR A 96 -3.14 -1.34 0.97
CA THR A 96 -2.33 -2.26 0.16
C THR A 96 -3.12 -2.84 -1.00
N HIS A 97 -2.45 -3.19 -2.13
CA HIS A 97 -3.11 -3.48 -3.40
C HIS A 97 -2.85 -4.88 -3.98
N LYS A 98 -1.82 -5.61 -3.53
CA LYS A 98 -1.49 -6.98 -4.01
C LYS A 98 -1.04 -7.85 -2.83
N TYR A 99 -0.83 -9.17 -3.07
CA TYR A 99 -0.49 -10.12 -2.01
C TYR A 99 0.82 -9.82 -1.30
N LYS A 100 1.91 -9.63 -2.06
CA LYS A 100 3.25 -9.48 -1.52
C LYS A 100 3.42 -8.17 -0.75
N ASP A 101 2.97 -7.08 -1.34
CA ASP A 101 2.98 -5.76 -0.69
C ASP A 101 2.09 -5.74 0.55
N SER A 102 0.94 -6.44 0.51
CA SER A 102 0.04 -6.54 1.65
C SER A 102 0.69 -7.21 2.85
N ILE A 103 1.37 -8.34 2.68
CA ILE A 103 2.02 -9.07 3.78
C ILE A 103 3.10 -8.19 4.43
N LEU A 104 4.03 -7.68 3.63
CA LEU A 104 5.15 -6.91 4.14
C LEU A 104 4.70 -5.58 4.77
N ALA A 105 3.78 -4.88 4.12
CA ALA A 105 3.25 -3.63 4.63
C ALA A 105 2.39 -3.83 5.90
N THR A 106 1.60 -4.90 5.97
CA THR A 106 0.79 -5.20 7.17
C THR A 106 1.69 -5.51 8.37
N ILE A 107 2.70 -6.35 8.20
CA ILE A 107 3.66 -6.64 9.28
C ILE A 107 4.36 -5.35 9.73
N ALA A 108 4.89 -4.58 8.79
CA ALA A 108 5.57 -3.32 9.09
C ALA A 108 4.65 -2.32 9.81
N ALA A 109 3.41 -2.16 9.34
CA ALA A 109 2.42 -1.26 9.93
C ALA A 109 2.08 -1.67 11.37
N ARG A 110 1.87 -2.96 11.62
CA ARG A 110 1.58 -3.45 12.97
C ARG A 110 2.76 -3.30 13.93
N CYS A 111 3.98 -3.56 13.46
CA CYS A 111 5.19 -3.35 14.26
C CYS A 111 5.37 -1.91 14.73
N VAL A 112 4.81 -0.93 14.03
CA VAL A 112 4.93 0.49 14.37
C VAL A 112 3.63 1.10 14.90
N GLY A 113 2.59 0.31 15.11
CA GLY A 113 1.34 0.73 15.71
C GLY A 113 0.42 1.54 14.79
N VAL A 114 0.45 1.31 13.47
CA VAL A 114 -0.53 1.93 12.55
C VAL A 114 -1.94 1.44 12.91
N PRO A 115 -2.91 2.36 13.10
CA PRO A 115 -4.24 1.99 13.59
C PRO A 115 -5.00 1.07 12.63
N HIS A 116 -4.98 1.40 11.34
CA HIS A 116 -5.79 0.69 10.35
C HIS A 116 -4.97 0.22 9.15
N VAL A 117 -5.18 -1.05 8.77
CA VAL A 117 -4.65 -1.61 7.52
C VAL A 117 -5.84 -2.07 6.69
N ILE A 118 -5.92 -1.55 5.48
CA ILE A 118 -6.95 -1.90 4.49
C ILE A 118 -6.26 -2.61 3.33
N ARG A 119 -6.88 -3.66 2.83
CA ARG A 119 -6.40 -4.39 1.67
C ARG A 119 -7.45 -4.40 0.57
N VAL A 120 -7.03 -4.09 -0.66
CA VAL A 120 -7.81 -4.32 -1.87
C VAL A 120 -7.36 -5.60 -2.53
N VAL A 121 -8.31 -6.45 -2.88
CA VAL A 121 -8.09 -7.68 -3.65
C VAL A 121 -8.63 -7.44 -5.06
N HIS A 122 -7.73 -7.38 -6.03
CA HIS A 122 -8.07 -7.26 -7.44
C HIS A 122 -8.14 -8.65 -8.09
N GLY A 123 -9.36 -9.16 -8.30
CA GLY A 123 -9.61 -10.43 -8.96
C GLY A 123 -9.24 -11.68 -8.13
N MET A 124 -9.54 -12.84 -8.66
CA MET A 124 -9.09 -14.12 -8.11
C MET A 124 -7.64 -14.38 -8.52
N PRO A 125 -6.82 -14.99 -7.64
CA PRO A 125 -5.48 -15.41 -8.03
C PRO A 125 -5.57 -16.38 -9.18
N GLU A 126 -4.93 -16.07 -10.31
CA GLU A 126 -4.81 -17.03 -11.40
C GLU A 126 -4.05 -18.27 -10.90
N PRO A 127 -4.52 -19.48 -11.21
CA PRO A 127 -3.81 -20.70 -10.85
C PRO A 127 -2.50 -20.75 -11.63
N PHE A 128 -1.37 -20.46 -10.98
CA PHE A 128 -0.05 -20.60 -11.58
C PHE A 128 0.27 -22.07 -11.87
N LYS A 129 0.54 -22.38 -13.13
CA LYS A 129 1.02 -23.70 -13.56
C LYS A 129 2.55 -23.74 -13.42
N GLY A 130 3.06 -24.63 -12.56
CA GLY A 130 4.50 -24.92 -12.47
C GLY A 130 5.07 -25.01 -11.04
N LEU A 131 6.40 -25.21 -10.91
CA LEU A 131 7.19 -25.31 -9.66
C LEU A 131 7.05 -24.12 -8.70
N SER A 132 6.44 -23.02 -9.15
CA SER A 132 6.04 -21.86 -8.37
C SER A 132 4.94 -22.14 -7.33
N ASN A 133 4.28 -23.28 -7.38
CA ASN A 133 3.12 -23.59 -6.52
C ASN A 133 3.49 -23.70 -5.03
N VAL A 134 4.67 -24.18 -4.68
CA VAL A 134 5.08 -24.35 -3.28
C VAL A 134 5.28 -22.98 -2.61
N ASN A 135 5.93 -22.06 -3.29
CA ASN A 135 6.10 -20.69 -2.79
C ASN A 135 4.75 -19.98 -2.68
N MET A 136 3.84 -20.20 -3.64
CA MET A 136 2.53 -19.59 -3.65
C MET A 136 1.62 -20.14 -2.55
N SER A 137 1.66 -21.45 -2.27
CA SER A 137 0.95 -22.06 -1.13
C SER A 137 1.44 -21.50 0.21
N PHE A 138 2.74 -21.30 0.35
CA PHE A 138 3.31 -20.68 1.53
C PHE A 138 2.82 -19.23 1.68
N TYR A 139 2.88 -18.43 0.62
CA TYR A 139 2.37 -17.06 0.64
C TYR A 139 0.87 -16.99 0.93
N THR A 140 0.06 -17.89 0.36
CA THR A 140 -1.39 -17.92 0.65
C THR A 140 -1.69 -18.36 2.07
N MET A 141 -0.92 -19.27 2.65
CA MET A 141 -1.06 -19.66 4.05
C MET A 141 -0.68 -18.51 4.99
N VAL A 142 0.47 -17.87 4.77
CA VAL A 142 0.91 -16.69 5.53
C VAL A 142 -0.09 -15.56 5.38
N ASP A 143 -0.61 -15.35 4.17
CA ASP A 143 -1.61 -14.34 3.85
C ASP A 143 -2.90 -14.55 4.67
N ARG A 144 -3.42 -15.78 4.75
CA ARG A 144 -4.60 -16.10 5.57
C ARG A 144 -4.38 -15.81 7.04
N LEU A 145 -3.20 -16.13 7.57
CA LEU A 145 -2.85 -15.84 8.96
C LEU A 145 -2.74 -14.32 9.21
N VAL A 146 -2.05 -13.61 8.32
CA VAL A 146 -1.87 -12.16 8.41
C VAL A 146 -3.21 -11.42 8.27
N ILE A 147 -4.06 -11.85 7.33
CA ILE A 147 -5.39 -11.27 7.13
C ILE A 147 -6.27 -11.48 8.36
N GLY A 148 -6.34 -12.71 8.87
CA GLY A 148 -7.24 -13.03 9.99
C GLY A 148 -6.94 -12.26 11.27
N TRP A 149 -5.67 -11.88 11.48
CA TRP A 149 -5.22 -11.28 12.73
C TRP A 149 -4.85 -9.80 12.64
N LEU A 150 -4.44 -9.33 11.47
CA LEU A 150 -3.75 -8.05 11.34
C LEU A 150 -4.44 -7.04 10.40
N VAL A 151 -5.31 -7.47 9.50
CA VAL A 151 -6.00 -6.58 8.55
C VAL A 151 -7.34 -6.14 9.11
N ALA A 152 -7.59 -4.83 9.15
CA ALA A 152 -8.83 -4.27 9.69
C ALA A 152 -10.02 -4.43 8.74
N ARG A 153 -9.77 -4.32 7.42
CA ARG A 153 -10.80 -4.41 6.37
C ARG A 153 -10.22 -5.00 5.08
N ILE A 154 -11.02 -5.81 4.39
CA ILE A 154 -10.75 -6.30 3.04
C ILE A 154 -11.79 -5.71 2.11
N ILE A 155 -11.34 -5.16 0.99
CA ILE A 155 -12.20 -4.65 -0.08
C ILE A 155 -11.93 -5.50 -1.32
N ALA A 156 -12.95 -6.18 -1.84
CA ALA A 156 -12.91 -6.88 -3.11
C ALA A 156 -13.45 -5.96 -4.21
N VAL A 157 -12.72 -5.86 -5.31
CA VAL A 157 -13.06 -5.05 -6.48
C VAL A 157 -13.03 -5.92 -7.74
#